data_eb403aa21213748c50f71ceaaaeec908
#
_entry.id   eb403aa21213748c50f71ceaaaeec908
#
_cell.length_a   1.000
_cell.length_b   1.000
_cell.length_c   1.000
_cell.angle_alpha   90.00
_cell.angle_beta   90.00
_cell.angle_gamma   90.00
#
_symmetry.space_group_name_H-M   'P 1'
#
loop_
_entity.id
_entity.type
_entity.pdbx_description
1 polymer ?
#
loop_
_entity_poly.entity_id
_entity_poly.type
_entity_poly.pdbx_seq_one_letter_code
_entity_poly.pdbx_strand_id
1 'polypeptide(L)'
;MKRIIIIGATSGIGLEVARCYLKDGWQVGVAGRREAELEKIWLSAPGQVYTQTIDVTREDAPFSLEQLITKMGGMDVFLLSSGIGKQNLSLQPDIELQTAATNVSGFIRMVNAAYHYFEQRGKGHIAVISSIAGTKGLGSAPAYSATKRFQ
;
A
#
# COMPACT_ATOMS: atom_id res chain seq x y z
N MET A 1 2.88 19.68 10.58
CA MET A 1 3.76 18.91 9.67
C MET A 1 2.87 17.92 8.93
N LYS A 2 3.02 17.80 7.62
CA LYS A 2 2.18 16.90 6.79
C LYS A 2 2.88 15.55 6.63
N ARG A 3 2.14 14.46 6.84
CA ARG A 3 2.65 13.07 6.87
C ARG A 3 1.82 12.19 5.96
N ILE A 4 2.47 11.49 5.05
CA ILE A 4 1.84 10.45 4.22
C ILE A 4 2.48 9.08 4.51
N ILE A 5 1.66 8.03 4.57
CA ILE A 5 2.13 6.65 4.57
C ILE A 5 1.68 5.97 3.28
N ILE A 6 2.63 5.30 2.62
CA ILE A 6 2.43 4.64 1.34
C ILE A 6 2.75 3.15 1.48
N ILE A 7 1.74 2.32 1.32
CA ILE A 7 1.88 0.86 1.28
C ILE A 7 2.09 0.41 -0.16
N GLY A 8 3.17 -0.33 -0.43
CA GLY A 8 3.59 -0.69 -1.78
C GLY A 8 4.51 0.38 -2.41
N ALA A 9 5.39 0.98 -1.61
CA ALA A 9 6.26 2.08 -2.01
C ALA A 9 7.61 1.65 -2.61
N THR A 10 7.90 0.35 -2.72
CA THR A 10 9.22 -0.13 -3.16
C THR A 10 9.42 -0.12 -4.68
N SER A 11 8.39 0.15 -5.46
CA SER A 11 8.46 0.23 -6.93
C SER A 11 7.23 0.92 -7.51
N GLY A 12 7.26 1.19 -8.82
CA GLY A 12 6.13 1.65 -9.60
C GLY A 12 5.49 2.94 -9.08
N ILE A 13 4.16 2.98 -9.11
CA ILE A 13 3.38 4.18 -8.76
C ILE A 13 3.65 4.61 -7.31
N GLY A 14 3.67 3.67 -6.36
CA GLY A 14 3.90 4.00 -4.95
C GLY A 14 5.25 4.66 -4.70
N LEU A 15 6.31 4.22 -5.38
CA LEU A 15 7.64 4.83 -5.30
C LEU A 15 7.65 6.24 -5.88
N GLU A 16 7.02 6.45 -7.03
CA GLU A 16 6.97 7.78 -7.64
C GLU A 16 6.14 8.78 -6.81
N VAL A 17 5.04 8.33 -6.22
CA VAL A 17 4.27 9.14 -5.28
C VAL A 17 5.13 9.52 -4.07
N ALA A 18 5.89 8.58 -3.51
CA ALA A 18 6.82 8.88 -2.40
C ALA A 18 7.81 9.99 -2.78
N ARG A 19 8.41 9.91 -3.97
CA ARG A 19 9.33 10.94 -4.48
C ARG A 19 8.67 12.32 -4.63
N CYS A 20 7.44 12.36 -5.13
CA CYS A 20 6.68 13.62 -5.25
C CYS A 20 6.45 14.26 -3.89
N TYR A 21 5.99 13.49 -2.90
CA TYR A 21 5.73 14.02 -1.56
C TYR A 21 7.01 14.44 -0.84
N LEU A 22 8.13 13.74 -1.04
CA LEU A 22 9.44 14.14 -0.51
C LEU A 22 9.88 15.49 -1.08
N LYS A 23 9.72 15.68 -2.39
CA LYS A 23 10.01 16.95 -3.07
C LYS A 23 9.17 18.11 -2.51
N ASP A 24 7.94 17.83 -2.13
CA ASP A 24 7.02 18.82 -1.54
C ASP A 24 7.24 19.04 -0.02
N GLY A 25 8.29 18.43 0.56
CA GLY A 25 8.68 18.63 1.95
C GLY A 25 7.83 17.89 2.99
N TRP A 26 7.09 16.84 2.57
CA TRP A 26 6.34 16.01 3.49
C TRP A 26 7.23 15.00 4.22
N GLN A 27 6.81 14.58 5.40
CA GLN A 27 7.31 13.36 6.03
C GLN A 27 6.65 12.15 5.33
N VAL A 28 7.44 11.20 4.88
CA VAL A 28 6.96 10.08 4.07
C VAL A 28 7.29 8.75 4.74
N GLY A 29 6.26 8.03 5.15
CA GLY A 29 6.35 6.63 5.57
C GLY A 29 6.24 5.71 4.35
N VAL A 30 7.23 4.88 4.13
CA VAL A 30 7.26 3.92 3.02
C VAL A 30 7.23 2.48 3.56
N ALA A 31 6.32 1.69 3.03
CA ALA A 31 6.16 0.30 3.44
C ALA A 31 6.06 -0.64 2.24
N GLY A 32 6.58 -1.84 2.41
CA GLY A 32 6.58 -2.91 1.43
C GLY A 32 7.31 -4.14 1.96
N ARG A 33 7.42 -5.18 1.16
CA ARG A 33 8.06 -6.45 1.54
C ARG A 33 9.58 -6.46 1.39
N ARG A 34 10.12 -5.58 0.52
CA ARG A 34 11.54 -5.59 0.11
C ARG A 34 12.33 -4.60 0.96
N GLU A 35 12.90 -5.08 2.04
CA GLU A 35 13.65 -4.27 3.00
C GLU A 35 14.81 -3.50 2.35
N ALA A 36 15.58 -4.14 1.47
CA ALA A 36 16.68 -3.47 0.77
C ALA A 36 16.22 -2.28 -0.10
N GLU A 37 15.04 -2.36 -0.70
CA GLU A 37 14.49 -1.23 -1.47
C GLU A 37 13.99 -0.11 -0.54
N LEU A 38 13.42 -0.45 0.61
CA LEU A 38 13.03 0.55 1.62
C LEU A 38 14.26 1.29 2.16
N GLU A 39 15.37 0.59 2.40
CA GLU A 39 16.63 1.19 2.85
C GLU A 39 17.17 2.18 1.81
N LYS A 40 17.14 1.86 0.52
CA LYS A 40 17.54 2.79 -0.55
C LYS A 40 16.73 4.08 -0.52
N ILE A 41 15.41 3.98 -0.29
CA ILE A 41 14.54 5.15 -0.21
C ILE A 41 14.91 5.98 1.04
N TRP A 42 15.12 5.33 2.17
CA TRP A 42 15.52 5.99 3.41
C TRP A 42 16.85 6.75 3.24
N LEU A 43 17.85 6.12 2.63
CA LEU A 43 19.16 6.75 2.36
C LEU A 43 19.04 7.96 1.44
N SER A 44 18.05 8.02 0.56
CA SER A 44 17.86 9.14 -0.37
C SER A 44 17.36 10.44 0.29
N ALA A 45 16.70 10.33 1.46
CA ALA A 45 16.15 11.47 2.19
C ALA A 45 16.13 11.21 3.71
N PRO A 46 17.31 11.15 4.36
CA PRO A 46 17.38 10.92 5.80
C PRO A 46 16.64 12.02 6.56
N GLY A 47 15.86 11.64 7.57
CA GLY A 47 15.07 12.58 8.38
C GLY A 47 13.70 12.96 7.80
N GLN A 48 13.42 12.65 6.52
CA GLN A 48 12.10 12.79 5.92
C GLN A 48 11.41 11.45 5.68
N VAL A 49 12.18 10.36 5.48
CA VAL A 49 11.67 9.02 5.21
C VAL A 49 11.68 8.17 6.46
N TYR A 50 10.59 7.46 6.67
CA TYR A 50 10.42 6.42 7.68
C TYR A 50 10.05 5.12 6.99
N THR A 51 10.64 4.01 7.42
CA THR A 51 10.46 2.72 6.77
C THR A 51 9.83 1.68 7.71
N GLN A 52 9.05 0.80 7.14
CA GLN A 52 8.52 -0.38 7.82
C GLN A 52 8.35 -1.51 6.80
N THR A 53 8.89 -2.69 7.11
CA THR A 53 8.58 -3.89 6.32
C THR A 53 7.16 -4.32 6.63
N ILE A 54 6.30 -4.33 5.61
CA ILE A 54 4.90 -4.76 5.72
C ILE A 54 4.56 -5.69 4.56
N ASP A 55 4.11 -6.88 4.89
CA ASP A 55 3.43 -7.79 3.97
C ASP A 55 1.93 -7.74 4.28
N VAL A 56 1.14 -7.18 3.38
CA VAL A 56 -0.31 -6.98 3.58
C VAL A 56 -1.09 -8.29 3.70
N THR A 57 -0.51 -9.42 3.26
CA THR A 57 -1.13 -10.75 3.39
C THR A 57 -1.05 -11.33 4.80
N ARG A 58 -0.19 -10.77 5.65
CA ARG A 58 0.00 -11.23 7.03
C ARG A 58 -1.02 -10.61 7.99
N GLU A 59 -1.38 -11.36 9.00
CA GLU A 59 -2.33 -10.90 10.03
C GLU A 59 -1.77 -9.76 10.89
N ASP A 60 -0.45 -9.69 11.05
CA ASP A 60 0.24 -8.64 11.81
C ASP A 60 0.48 -7.33 11.02
N ALA A 61 0.06 -7.26 9.75
CA ALA A 61 0.21 -6.06 8.93
C ALA A 61 -0.41 -4.78 9.55
N PRO A 62 -1.59 -4.82 10.17
CA PRO A 62 -2.14 -3.65 10.87
C PRO A 62 -1.25 -3.15 12.01
N PHE A 63 -0.69 -4.06 12.81
CA PHE A 63 0.25 -3.70 13.89
C PHE A 63 1.52 -3.04 13.34
N SER A 64 2.05 -3.54 12.23
CA SER A 64 3.21 -2.94 11.56
C SER A 64 2.89 -1.52 11.03
N LEU A 65 1.66 -1.27 10.59
CA LEU A 65 1.22 0.08 10.22
C LEU A 65 1.18 1.00 11.45
N GLU A 66 0.65 0.55 12.57
CA GLU A 66 0.64 1.33 13.82
C GLU A 66 2.05 1.69 14.29
N GLN A 67 3.00 0.77 14.16
CA GLN A 67 4.41 1.06 14.45
C GLN A 67 4.97 2.16 13.56
N LEU A 68 4.67 2.14 12.26
CA LEU A 68 5.11 3.18 11.33
C LEU A 68 4.47 4.54 11.67
N ILE A 69 3.17 4.56 11.96
CA ILE A 69 2.47 5.76 12.41
C ILE A 69 3.12 6.35 13.66
N THR A 70 3.46 5.49 14.63
CA THR A 70 4.12 5.91 15.88
C THR A 70 5.51 6.50 15.62
N LYS A 71 6.32 5.84 14.79
CA LYS A 71 7.65 6.35 14.37
C LYS A 71 7.56 7.74 13.74
N MET A 72 6.52 8.01 12.96
CA MET A 72 6.30 9.29 12.29
C MET A 72 5.64 10.36 13.18
N GLY A 73 5.12 9.97 14.33
CA GLY A 73 4.33 10.85 15.18
C GLY A 73 2.95 11.18 14.62
N GLY A 74 2.42 10.36 13.73
CA GLY A 74 1.07 10.47 13.15
C GLY A 74 1.03 10.26 11.64
N MET A 75 -0.19 10.29 11.09
CA MET A 75 -0.47 10.14 9.65
C MET A 75 -1.62 11.09 9.28
N ASP A 76 -1.50 11.78 8.15
CA ASP A 76 -2.51 12.69 7.59
C ASP A 76 -3.12 12.12 6.32
N VAL A 77 -2.32 11.39 5.53
CA VAL A 77 -2.74 10.70 4.30
C VAL A 77 -2.24 9.26 4.35
N PHE A 78 -3.11 8.34 3.99
CA PHE A 78 -2.80 6.93 3.77
C PHE A 78 -3.00 6.62 2.29
N LEU A 79 -1.98 6.07 1.62
CA LEU A 79 -2.06 5.59 0.26
C LEU A 79 -1.81 4.08 0.20
N LEU A 80 -2.79 3.34 -0.29
CA LEU A 80 -2.63 1.93 -0.63
C LEU A 80 -2.34 1.79 -2.12
N SER A 81 -1.08 1.50 -2.44
CA SER A 81 -0.59 1.22 -3.79
C SER A 81 -0.16 -0.25 -3.96
N SER A 82 -0.16 -1.03 -2.88
CA SER A 82 0.15 -2.45 -2.96
C SER A 82 -0.93 -3.21 -3.72
N GLY A 83 -0.49 -4.03 -4.64
CA GLY A 83 -1.35 -4.92 -5.41
C GLY A 83 -0.50 -5.78 -6.33
N ILE A 84 -1.02 -6.94 -6.68
CA ILE A 84 -0.40 -7.83 -7.65
C ILE A 84 -1.41 -8.20 -8.73
N GLY A 85 -0.90 -8.48 -9.92
CA GLY A 85 -1.67 -9.00 -11.02
C GLY A 85 -0.76 -9.76 -11.97
N LYS A 86 -1.14 -10.98 -12.29
CA LYS A 86 -0.46 -11.81 -13.27
C LYS A 86 -1.48 -12.28 -14.31
N GLN A 87 -1.03 -12.43 -15.55
CA GLN A 87 -1.79 -13.15 -16.54
C GLN A 87 -1.92 -14.62 -16.12
N ASN A 88 -3.11 -15.18 -16.27
CA ASN A 88 -3.42 -16.55 -15.85
C ASN A 88 -4.41 -17.21 -16.83
N LEU A 89 -3.96 -17.39 -18.07
CA LEU A 89 -4.77 -17.96 -19.15
C LEU A 89 -5.19 -19.41 -18.88
N SER A 90 -4.40 -20.15 -18.10
CA SER A 90 -4.69 -21.53 -17.69
C SER A 90 -5.49 -21.65 -16.40
N LEU A 91 -5.90 -20.53 -15.81
CA LEU A 91 -6.68 -20.47 -14.57
C LEU A 91 -6.06 -21.28 -13.42
N GLN A 92 -4.75 -21.16 -13.23
CA GLN A 92 -4.06 -21.81 -12.11
C GLN A 92 -4.53 -21.23 -10.78
N PRO A 93 -5.09 -22.04 -9.87
CA PRO A 93 -5.71 -21.56 -8.63
C PRO A 93 -4.76 -20.76 -7.74
N ASP A 94 -3.49 -21.15 -7.66
CA ASP A 94 -2.50 -20.47 -6.81
C ASP A 94 -2.29 -19.01 -7.20
N ILE A 95 -2.30 -18.70 -8.51
CA ILE A 95 -2.18 -17.33 -9.01
C ILE A 95 -3.40 -16.50 -8.60
N GLU A 96 -4.60 -17.05 -8.78
CA GLU A 96 -5.86 -16.39 -8.43
C GLU A 96 -5.97 -16.17 -6.91
N LEU A 97 -5.65 -17.19 -6.10
CA LEU A 97 -5.69 -17.12 -4.65
C LEU A 97 -4.66 -16.12 -4.09
N GLN A 98 -3.44 -16.09 -4.64
CA GLN A 98 -2.42 -15.14 -4.24
C GLN A 98 -2.83 -13.70 -4.59
N THR A 99 -3.46 -13.51 -5.75
CA THR A 99 -4.00 -12.20 -6.16
C THR A 99 -5.10 -11.75 -5.21
N ALA A 100 -6.03 -12.62 -4.85
CA ALA A 100 -7.09 -12.34 -3.88
C ALA A 100 -6.53 -12.05 -2.48
N ALA A 101 -5.57 -12.83 -2.00
CA ALA A 101 -4.95 -12.62 -0.70
C ALA A 101 -4.31 -11.24 -0.57
N THR A 102 -3.62 -10.77 -1.60
CA THR A 102 -3.01 -9.44 -1.61
C THR A 102 -4.04 -8.33 -1.83
N ASN A 103 -4.83 -8.44 -2.90
CA ASN A 103 -5.67 -7.34 -3.38
C ASN A 103 -7.03 -7.23 -2.66
N VAL A 104 -7.49 -8.28 -2.00
CA VAL A 104 -8.75 -8.27 -1.22
C VAL A 104 -8.44 -8.33 0.27
N SER A 105 -7.90 -9.44 0.78
CA SER A 105 -7.64 -9.59 2.22
C SER A 105 -6.63 -8.56 2.73
N GLY A 106 -5.55 -8.33 1.99
CA GLY A 106 -4.56 -7.30 2.30
C GLY A 106 -5.13 -5.89 2.25
N PHE A 107 -5.96 -5.59 1.25
CA PHE A 107 -6.69 -4.33 1.15
C PHE A 107 -7.57 -4.09 2.39
N ILE A 108 -8.40 -5.07 2.77
CA ILE A 108 -9.29 -4.97 3.92
C ILE A 108 -8.48 -4.66 5.19
N ARG A 109 -7.40 -5.41 5.46
CA ARG A 109 -6.58 -5.19 6.65
C ARG A 109 -6.03 -3.78 6.73
N MET A 110 -5.44 -3.31 5.63
CA MET A 110 -4.74 -2.03 5.63
C MET A 110 -5.69 -0.84 5.62
N VAL A 111 -6.76 -0.89 4.83
CA VAL A 111 -7.76 0.19 4.77
C VAL A 111 -8.54 0.29 6.08
N ASN A 112 -8.94 -0.84 6.67
CA ASN A 112 -9.63 -0.82 7.96
C ASN A 112 -8.74 -0.23 9.07
N ALA A 113 -7.46 -0.63 9.13
CA ALA A 113 -6.53 -0.07 10.10
C ALA A 113 -6.36 1.46 9.93
N ALA A 114 -6.19 1.92 8.69
CA ALA A 114 -6.09 3.34 8.40
C ALA A 114 -7.41 4.10 8.72
N TYR A 115 -8.55 3.49 8.40
CA TYR A 115 -9.87 4.07 8.71
C TYR A 115 -10.05 4.27 10.22
N HIS A 116 -9.82 3.24 11.02
CA HIS A 116 -9.97 3.35 12.48
C HIS A 116 -9.01 4.36 13.10
N TYR A 117 -7.78 4.45 12.59
CA TYR A 117 -6.86 5.50 13.01
C TYR A 117 -7.41 6.90 12.74
N PHE A 118 -7.93 7.14 11.54
CA PHE A 118 -8.51 8.45 11.18
C PHE A 118 -9.84 8.74 11.88
N GLU A 119 -10.65 7.71 12.13
CA GLU A 119 -11.89 7.81 12.89
C GLU A 119 -11.61 8.33 14.31
N GLN A 120 -10.65 7.74 15.02
CA GLN A 120 -10.24 8.19 16.35
C GLN A 120 -9.66 9.62 16.33
N ARG A 121 -9.00 9.98 15.26
CA ARG A 121 -8.39 11.31 15.09
C ARG A 121 -9.41 12.37 14.61
N GLY A 122 -10.55 11.97 14.11
CA GLY A 122 -11.59 12.84 13.57
C GLY A 122 -11.29 13.46 12.20
N LYS A 123 -10.16 13.09 11.57
CA LYS A 123 -9.74 13.59 10.24
C LYS A 123 -8.67 12.72 9.61
N GLY A 124 -8.61 12.70 8.28
CA GLY A 124 -7.59 12.04 7.49
C GLY A 124 -8.05 11.83 6.04
N HIS A 125 -7.15 11.31 5.22
CA HIS A 125 -7.43 11.02 3.83
C HIS A 125 -6.94 9.61 3.49
N ILE A 126 -7.81 8.77 2.93
CA ILE A 126 -7.48 7.45 2.41
C ILE A 126 -7.54 7.51 0.89
N ALA A 127 -6.46 7.12 0.23
CA ALA A 127 -6.37 6.97 -1.20
C ALA A 127 -5.99 5.53 -1.57
N VAL A 128 -6.54 5.02 -2.67
CA VAL A 128 -6.29 3.67 -3.17
C VAL A 128 -5.97 3.74 -4.65
N ILE A 129 -4.93 3.03 -5.08
CA ILE A 129 -4.62 2.86 -6.49
C ILE A 129 -5.38 1.63 -7.01
N SER A 130 -6.47 1.88 -7.73
CA SER A 130 -7.20 0.85 -8.44
C SER A 130 -6.65 0.66 -9.87
N SER A 131 -7.45 0.22 -10.81
CA SER A 131 -7.06 -0.02 -12.20
C SER A 131 -8.27 0.12 -13.13
N ILE A 132 -8.03 0.43 -14.38
CA ILE A 132 -9.05 0.32 -15.44
C ILE A 132 -9.57 -1.12 -15.56
N ALA A 133 -8.77 -2.12 -15.18
CA ALA A 133 -9.19 -3.52 -15.10
C ALA A 133 -10.36 -3.75 -14.14
N GLY A 134 -10.59 -2.84 -13.19
CA GLY A 134 -11.76 -2.86 -12.31
C GLY A 134 -13.04 -2.36 -12.98
N THR A 135 -12.95 -1.67 -14.11
CA THR A 135 -14.11 -1.17 -14.87
C THR A 135 -14.54 -2.15 -15.96
N LYS A 136 -13.61 -2.93 -16.49
CA LYS A 136 -13.85 -3.93 -17.54
C LYS A 136 -13.02 -5.18 -17.25
N GLY A 137 -13.65 -6.35 -17.23
CA GLY A 137 -12.97 -7.62 -16.99
C GLY A 137 -11.93 -7.93 -18.07
N LEU A 138 -10.73 -8.32 -17.64
CA LEU A 138 -9.67 -8.81 -18.50
C LEU A 138 -9.67 -10.33 -18.48
N GLY A 139 -9.99 -10.98 -19.58
CA GLY A 139 -10.04 -12.45 -19.69
C GLY A 139 -8.69 -13.15 -19.41
N SER A 140 -7.58 -12.43 -19.59
CA SER A 140 -6.25 -12.94 -19.29
C SER A 140 -5.85 -12.83 -17.80
N ALA A 141 -6.61 -12.07 -16.98
CA ALA A 141 -6.29 -11.84 -15.58
C ALA A 141 -7.59 -11.66 -14.76
N PRO A 142 -8.40 -12.72 -14.61
CA PRO A 142 -9.75 -12.61 -14.05
C PRO A 142 -9.76 -12.18 -12.58
N ALA A 143 -8.96 -12.81 -11.71
CA ALA A 143 -8.88 -12.41 -10.31
C ALA A 143 -8.34 -10.99 -10.15
N TYR A 144 -7.37 -10.57 -10.94
CA TYR A 144 -6.88 -9.19 -10.92
C TYR A 144 -8.02 -8.20 -11.21
N SER A 145 -8.78 -8.42 -12.28
CA SER A 145 -9.93 -7.56 -12.62
C SER A 145 -10.99 -7.54 -11.53
N ALA A 146 -11.37 -8.70 -11.01
CA ALA A 146 -12.34 -8.81 -9.93
C ALA A 146 -11.88 -8.10 -8.65
N THR A 147 -10.61 -8.27 -8.26
CA THR A 147 -10.05 -7.62 -7.07
C THR A 147 -9.93 -6.10 -7.24
N LYS A 148 -9.61 -5.61 -8.44
CA LYS A 148 -9.57 -4.17 -8.72
C LYS A 148 -10.96 -3.54 -8.77
N ARG A 149 -11.99 -4.31 -9.12
CA ARG A 149 -13.39 -3.88 -8.97
C ARG A 149 -13.82 -3.83 -7.51
N PHE A 150 -13.31 -4.73 -6.68
CA PHE A 150 -13.56 -4.73 -5.24
C PHE A 150 -12.99 -3.48 -4.55
N GLN A 151 -11.81 -3.05 -4.93
CA GLN A 151 -11.15 -1.85 -4.43
C GLN A 151 -11.82 -0.55 -4.88
#